data_9f83fe478b7a6dc04dfa35f8ed7be8d5
#
_entry.id   9f83fe478b7a6dc04dfa35f8ed7be8d5
#
_cell.length_a   1.000
_cell.length_b   1.000
_cell.length_c   1.000
_cell.angle_alpha   90.00
_cell.angle_beta   90.00
_cell.angle_gamma   90.00
#
_symmetry.space_group_name_H-M   'P 1'
#
loop_
_entity.id
_entity.type
_entity.pdbx_description
1 polymer ?
#
loop_
_entity_poly.entity_id
_entity_poly.type
_entity_poly.pdbx_seq_one_letter_code
_entity_poly.pdbx_strand_id
1 'polypeptide(L)'
;MDDIFEQFGDIFGGAFGGGFGGFGGGRSRQRRQNRGTDIRVTVKLTLKEIAEGVTKKLKISKNVACSECSGTGAKGGSGYSTCSKCGGSGYVITVQNSFFGRMQTQSVCPDCQGEGRILKERCTKCGGEGTERGQEIVEVTIPAGVAEGMALKVEGKGNAARRGGVNGDLIVVIEEIEDPQLMRDGNDLVHTLNITATTAILGGEVEVPTIDGRVRIKIAQGTHAGKVLRLRGKGLPSVNSMGRGDIKVIVDITIPTELTKQERELVEKLDKMPHFKQPERLENQNILERMKSFFRG
;
A
#
# COMPACT_ATOMS: atom_id res chain seq x y z
N MET A 1 -24.08 -6.31 -26.34
CA MET A 1 -23.94 -4.84 -26.29
C MET A 1 -24.93 -4.20 -25.32
N ASP A 2 -25.46 -4.95 -24.41
CA ASP A 2 -26.56 -4.53 -23.51
C ASP A 2 -26.12 -4.27 -22.04
N ASP A 3 -24.91 -4.62 -21.67
CA ASP A 3 -24.45 -4.51 -20.27
C ASP A 3 -23.91 -3.12 -19.85
N ILE A 4 -23.83 -2.16 -20.77
CA ILE A 4 -23.32 -0.81 -20.46
C ILE A 4 -24.44 0.13 -20.00
N PHE A 5 -25.69 -0.17 -20.27
CA PHE A 5 -26.83 0.67 -19.91
C PHE A 5 -27.39 0.43 -18.51
N GLU A 6 -27.16 -0.74 -17.91
CA GLU A 6 -27.61 -1.02 -16.53
C GLU A 6 -26.79 -0.26 -15.46
N GLN A 7 -25.53 0.02 -15.71
CA GLN A 7 -24.66 0.71 -14.73
C GLN A 7 -24.82 2.24 -14.74
N PHE A 8 -25.48 2.82 -15.74
CA PHE A 8 -25.76 4.27 -15.83
C PHE A 8 -27.15 4.67 -15.31
N GLY A 9 -28.04 3.71 -15.06
CA GLY A 9 -29.41 3.96 -14.58
C GLY A 9 -29.49 4.53 -13.16
N ASP A 10 -28.57 4.17 -12.31
CA ASP A 10 -28.58 4.57 -10.88
C ASP A 10 -28.09 6.00 -10.63
N ILE A 11 -27.38 6.61 -11.58
CA ILE A 11 -26.84 7.97 -11.41
C ILE A 11 -27.82 9.03 -11.91
N PHE A 12 -28.68 8.72 -12.88
CA PHE A 12 -29.61 9.70 -13.50
C PHE A 12 -31.09 9.46 -13.19
N GLY A 13 -31.47 8.31 -12.61
CA GLY A 13 -32.85 7.96 -12.29
C GLY A 13 -33.48 8.71 -11.10
N GLY A 14 -32.71 9.45 -10.33
CA GLY A 14 -33.17 10.13 -9.13
C GLY A 14 -33.59 11.61 -9.31
N ALA A 15 -33.49 12.21 -10.47
CA ALA A 15 -33.64 13.66 -10.63
C ALA A 15 -34.95 14.13 -11.32
N PHE A 16 -35.76 13.21 -11.91
CA PHE A 16 -36.97 13.64 -12.64
C PHE A 16 -38.15 12.71 -12.36
N GLY A 17 -38.72 12.78 -11.17
CA GLY A 17 -39.92 12.03 -10.88
C GLY A 17 -40.57 12.36 -9.54
N GLY A 18 -41.39 13.38 -9.49
CA GLY A 18 -42.57 13.44 -8.68
C GLY A 18 -42.46 13.74 -7.19
N GLY A 19 -43.06 14.83 -6.75
CA GLY A 19 -43.58 14.91 -5.40
C GLY A 19 -43.27 16.20 -4.63
N PHE A 20 -44.05 17.21 -4.89
CA PHE A 20 -44.36 18.30 -3.98
C PHE A 20 -44.81 17.73 -2.61
N GLY A 21 -44.07 18.03 -1.55
CA GLY A 21 -44.55 17.77 -0.20
C GLY A 21 -43.45 17.39 0.80
N GLY A 22 -43.04 18.35 1.64
CA GLY A 22 -42.18 18.01 2.78
C GLY A 22 -41.36 19.20 3.30
N PHE A 23 -42.02 20.26 3.73
CA PHE A 23 -41.44 21.28 4.60
C PHE A 23 -41.02 20.64 5.92
N GLY A 24 -39.79 20.80 6.35
CA GLY A 24 -39.41 20.58 7.73
C GLY A 24 -38.25 19.60 7.94
N GLY A 25 -37.05 20.05 7.73
CA GLY A 25 -35.86 19.38 8.20
C GLY A 25 -34.71 20.38 8.24
N GLY A 26 -34.59 21.10 9.36
CA GLY A 26 -33.42 21.94 9.61
C GLY A 26 -32.15 21.12 9.60
N ARG A 27 -31.51 20.98 8.43
CA ARG A 27 -30.12 20.54 8.36
C ARG A 27 -29.31 21.60 9.10
N SER A 28 -28.91 21.28 10.32
CA SER A 28 -27.92 22.07 11.06
C SER A 28 -26.70 22.17 10.12
N ARG A 29 -26.53 23.36 9.54
CA ARG A 29 -25.38 23.66 8.69
C ARG A 29 -24.12 23.54 9.54
N GLN A 30 -23.47 22.40 9.50
CA GLN A 30 -22.19 22.21 10.14
C GLN A 30 -21.24 23.29 9.61
N ARG A 31 -20.74 24.11 10.53
CA ARG A 31 -19.66 25.05 10.24
C ARG A 31 -18.57 24.27 9.54
N ARG A 32 -18.09 24.74 8.37
CA ARG A 32 -16.90 24.19 7.73
C ARG A 32 -15.75 24.31 8.72
N GLN A 33 -15.43 23.22 9.39
CA GLN A 33 -14.21 23.16 10.19
C GLN A 33 -13.02 23.16 9.25
N ASN A 34 -12.07 24.04 9.51
CA ASN A 34 -10.79 24.03 8.82
C ASN A 34 -10.16 22.67 9.04
N ARG A 35 -9.79 21.98 7.96
CA ARG A 35 -9.08 20.70 8.03
C ARG A 35 -7.67 20.89 7.53
N GLY A 36 -6.70 20.30 8.24
CA GLY A 36 -5.34 20.18 7.80
C GLY A 36 -5.22 19.26 6.58
N THR A 37 -4.16 19.43 5.81
CA THR A 37 -3.89 18.56 4.67
C THR A 37 -3.29 17.24 5.13
N ASP A 38 -3.62 16.17 4.40
CA ASP A 38 -3.03 14.86 4.65
C ASP A 38 -1.56 14.84 4.20
N ILE A 39 -0.78 13.96 4.83
CA ILE A 39 0.64 13.77 4.51
C ILE A 39 0.81 12.32 4.04
N ARG A 40 1.57 12.14 2.97
CA ARG A 40 1.97 10.81 2.49
C ARG A 40 3.44 10.57 2.79
N VAL A 41 3.73 9.40 3.35
CA VAL A 41 5.10 8.94 3.65
C VAL A 41 5.24 7.52 3.17
N THR A 42 6.32 7.21 2.47
CA THR A 42 6.64 5.85 2.05
C THR A 42 7.51 5.18 3.10
N VAL A 43 7.18 3.95 3.45
CA VAL A 43 7.95 3.12 4.40
C VAL A 43 8.38 1.85 3.70
N LYS A 44 9.70 1.64 3.69
CA LYS A 44 10.31 0.44 3.14
C LYS A 44 10.33 -0.68 4.17
N LEU A 45 9.90 -1.88 3.73
CA LEU A 45 9.82 -3.07 4.57
C LEU A 45 10.54 -4.24 3.92
N THR A 46 11.25 -5.00 4.71
CA THR A 46 11.81 -6.29 4.32
C THR A 46 10.75 -7.38 4.37
N LEU A 47 10.94 -8.51 3.66
CA LEU A 47 10.04 -9.66 3.71
C LEU A 47 9.82 -10.18 5.15
N LYS A 48 10.85 -10.11 6.00
CA LYS A 48 10.75 -10.49 7.40
C LYS A 48 9.82 -9.57 8.19
N GLU A 49 9.97 -8.24 8.03
CA GLU A 49 9.09 -7.26 8.67
C GLU A 49 7.64 -7.40 8.18
N ILE A 50 7.45 -7.74 6.90
CA ILE A 50 6.13 -8.02 6.33
C ILE A 50 5.52 -9.30 6.93
N ALA A 51 6.34 -10.33 7.16
CA ALA A 51 5.87 -11.60 7.69
C ALA A 51 5.46 -11.55 9.17
N GLU A 52 6.18 -10.74 9.98
CA GLU A 52 5.96 -10.63 11.41
C GLU A 52 5.08 -9.45 11.81
N GLY A 53 5.01 -8.42 10.92
CA GLY A 53 4.51 -7.10 11.27
C GLY A 53 5.55 -6.31 12.06
N VAL A 54 5.45 -4.99 12.02
CA VAL A 54 6.44 -4.14 12.68
C VAL A 54 5.84 -2.81 13.13
N THR A 55 6.32 -2.30 14.25
CA THR A 55 6.02 -0.95 14.69
C THR A 55 7.22 -0.04 14.40
N LYS A 56 7.03 0.96 13.54
CA LYS A 56 8.08 1.91 13.17
C LYS A 56 7.78 3.31 13.69
N LYS A 57 8.83 3.97 14.18
CA LYS A 57 8.79 5.39 14.60
C LYS A 57 9.21 6.26 13.45
N LEU A 58 8.25 7.03 12.91
CA LEU A 58 8.47 7.90 11.76
C LEU A 58 8.65 9.34 12.24
N LYS A 59 9.78 9.95 11.92
CA LYS A 59 10.04 11.37 12.16
C LYS A 59 9.53 12.17 10.96
N ILE A 60 8.43 12.90 11.15
CA ILE A 60 7.74 13.61 10.08
C ILE A 60 7.86 15.10 10.29
N SER A 61 8.30 15.81 9.24
CA SER A 61 8.29 17.26 9.18
C SER A 61 6.92 17.72 8.67
N LYS A 62 6.18 18.45 9.50
CA LYS A 62 4.82 18.87 9.19
C LYS A 62 4.46 20.20 9.86
N ASN A 63 3.31 20.74 9.49
CA ASN A 63 2.73 21.82 10.25
C ASN A 63 2.14 21.27 11.54
N VAL A 64 2.60 21.77 12.68
CA VAL A 64 2.12 21.45 14.02
C VAL A 64 1.38 22.65 14.61
N ALA A 65 0.56 22.42 15.63
CA ALA A 65 -0.06 23.52 16.34
C ALA A 65 0.99 24.45 16.95
N CYS A 66 0.83 25.73 16.77
CA CYS A 66 1.76 26.74 17.30
C CYS A 66 1.82 26.63 18.83
N SER A 67 3.02 26.52 19.37
CA SER A 67 3.25 26.31 20.79
C SER A 67 2.84 27.52 21.65
N GLU A 68 2.90 28.76 21.11
CA GLU A 68 2.55 29.98 21.84
C GLU A 68 1.04 30.17 22.00
N CYS A 69 0.27 29.88 20.94
CA CYS A 69 -1.18 30.08 20.96
C CYS A 69 -1.97 28.75 21.01
N SER A 70 -1.30 27.61 21.16
CA SER A 70 -1.94 26.28 21.18
C SER A 70 -2.88 26.02 19.99
N GLY A 71 -2.47 26.48 18.83
CA GLY A 71 -3.20 26.26 17.57
C GLY A 71 -4.29 27.30 17.26
N THR A 72 -4.62 28.21 18.17
CA THR A 72 -5.74 29.15 17.97
C THR A 72 -5.42 30.31 17.00
N GLY A 73 -4.16 30.68 16.86
CA GLY A 73 -3.74 31.86 16.09
C GLY A 73 -3.96 33.19 16.81
N ALA A 74 -4.62 33.19 17.98
CA ALA A 74 -4.83 34.37 18.80
C ALA A 74 -3.70 34.56 19.81
N LYS A 75 -3.31 35.78 20.08
CA LYS A 75 -2.34 36.11 21.14
C LYS A 75 -2.91 35.66 22.50
N GLY A 76 -2.12 34.91 23.26
CA GLY A 76 -2.55 34.34 24.54
C GLY A 76 -3.63 33.24 24.44
N GLY A 77 -3.84 32.64 23.26
CA GLY A 77 -4.74 31.48 23.07
C GLY A 77 -6.25 31.81 23.03
N SER A 78 -6.68 32.99 23.47
CA SER A 78 -8.05 33.45 23.44
C SER A 78 -8.10 34.88 22.92
N GLY A 79 -9.02 35.21 22.05
CA GLY A 79 -9.10 36.58 21.49
C GLY A 79 -9.83 36.60 20.16
N TYR A 80 -10.95 35.93 20.11
CA TYR A 80 -11.88 36.00 19.00
C TYR A 80 -13.01 37.00 19.27
N SER A 81 -13.44 37.69 18.24
CA SER A 81 -14.69 38.45 18.23
C SER A 81 -15.60 37.90 17.12
N THR A 82 -16.87 37.99 17.30
CA THR A 82 -17.84 37.67 16.25
C THR A 82 -17.62 38.57 15.06
N CYS A 83 -17.60 38.01 13.85
CA CYS A 83 -17.45 38.77 12.63
C CYS A 83 -18.66 39.69 12.46
N SER A 84 -18.43 40.99 12.42
CA SER A 84 -19.51 42.01 12.29
C SER A 84 -20.24 41.94 10.95
N LYS A 85 -19.53 41.56 9.88
CA LYS A 85 -20.08 41.50 8.53
C LYS A 85 -21.09 40.38 8.33
N CYS A 86 -20.85 39.22 8.90
CA CYS A 86 -21.75 38.06 8.75
C CYS A 86 -22.51 37.72 10.06
N GLY A 87 -22.32 38.48 11.13
CA GLY A 87 -22.96 38.20 12.41
C GLY A 87 -22.64 36.83 13.00
N GLY A 88 -21.48 36.25 12.66
CA GLY A 88 -21.10 34.92 13.12
C GLY A 88 -21.51 33.76 12.21
N SER A 89 -22.28 34.00 11.15
CA SER A 89 -22.78 32.96 10.24
C SER A 89 -21.69 32.36 9.33
N GLY A 90 -20.60 33.09 9.08
CA GLY A 90 -19.56 32.73 8.14
C GLY A 90 -19.91 33.01 6.67
N TYR A 91 -21.11 33.39 6.36
CA TYR A 91 -21.62 33.62 5.02
C TYR A 91 -22.30 34.98 4.90
N VAL A 92 -22.24 35.56 3.72
CA VAL A 92 -23.01 36.77 3.36
C VAL A 92 -23.97 36.43 2.23
N ILE A 93 -25.19 36.96 2.34
CA ILE A 93 -26.22 36.79 1.31
C ILE A 93 -26.20 38.04 0.46
N THR A 94 -25.91 37.92 -0.80
CA THR A 94 -25.99 39.01 -1.79
C THR A 94 -27.22 38.79 -2.63
N VAL A 95 -28.11 39.82 -2.65
CA VAL A 95 -29.28 39.82 -3.48
C VAL A 95 -28.95 40.57 -4.76
N GLN A 96 -28.98 39.90 -5.88
CA GLN A 96 -28.81 40.48 -7.21
C GLN A 96 -30.17 40.53 -7.92
N ASN A 97 -30.56 41.70 -8.40
CA ASN A 97 -31.70 41.84 -9.26
C ASN A 97 -31.27 41.53 -10.69
N SER A 98 -31.76 40.43 -11.24
CA SER A 98 -31.56 40.06 -12.67
C SER A 98 -32.86 40.26 -13.42
N PHE A 99 -32.78 40.22 -14.74
CA PHE A 99 -33.94 40.34 -15.64
C PHE A 99 -34.98 39.23 -15.40
N PHE A 100 -34.58 38.13 -14.75
CA PHE A 100 -35.41 36.97 -14.38
C PHE A 100 -35.89 36.99 -12.92
N GLY A 101 -35.72 38.10 -12.21
CA GLY A 101 -36.15 38.23 -10.81
C GLY A 101 -35.00 38.41 -9.82
N ARG A 102 -35.33 38.39 -8.54
CA ARG A 102 -34.37 38.49 -7.45
C ARG A 102 -33.68 37.15 -7.23
N MET A 103 -32.39 37.11 -7.47
CA MET A 103 -31.54 35.94 -7.11
C MET A 103 -30.80 36.24 -5.82
N GLN A 104 -30.92 35.33 -4.87
CA GLN A 104 -30.12 35.35 -3.63
C GLN A 104 -28.93 34.40 -3.80
N THR A 105 -27.73 34.94 -3.75
CA THR A 105 -26.50 34.17 -3.80
C THR A 105 -25.82 34.21 -2.44
N GLN A 106 -25.58 33.05 -1.88
CA GLN A 106 -24.85 32.91 -0.60
C GLN A 106 -23.35 32.71 -0.93
N SER A 107 -22.50 33.60 -0.44
CA SER A 107 -21.05 33.53 -0.61
C SER A 107 -20.35 33.44 0.75
N VAL A 108 -19.14 32.89 0.76
CA VAL A 108 -18.29 32.88 1.95
C VAL A 108 -17.97 34.30 2.35
N CYS A 109 -18.11 34.64 3.63
CA CYS A 109 -17.80 35.96 4.13
C CYS A 109 -16.31 36.29 3.89
N PRO A 110 -15.98 37.35 3.16
CA PRO A 110 -14.59 37.68 2.80
C PRO A 110 -13.75 38.07 4.04
N ASP A 111 -14.36 38.63 5.07
CA ASP A 111 -13.64 39.13 6.24
C ASP A 111 -13.21 38.02 7.19
N CYS A 112 -14.06 37.00 7.43
CA CYS A 112 -13.75 35.88 8.28
C CYS A 112 -13.48 34.58 7.53
N GLN A 113 -13.54 34.59 6.20
CA GLN A 113 -13.29 33.42 5.33
C GLN A 113 -14.10 32.17 5.72
N GLY A 114 -15.30 32.38 6.20
CA GLY A 114 -16.20 31.29 6.60
C GLY A 114 -16.16 30.92 8.08
N GLU A 115 -15.20 31.43 8.86
CA GLU A 115 -15.06 31.08 10.28
C GLU A 115 -16.13 31.72 11.20
N GLY A 116 -16.79 32.77 10.75
CA GLY A 116 -17.77 33.52 11.55
C GLY A 116 -17.16 34.35 12.68
N ARG A 117 -15.87 34.28 12.90
CA ARG A 117 -15.10 34.96 13.94
C ARG A 117 -13.83 35.59 13.39
N ILE A 118 -13.37 36.65 14.04
CA ILE A 118 -12.16 37.38 13.65
C ILE A 118 -11.23 37.45 14.86
N LEU A 119 -9.91 37.36 14.63
CA LEU A 119 -8.89 37.50 15.64
C LEU A 119 -8.80 38.99 16.06
N LYS A 120 -8.90 39.26 17.36
CA LYS A 120 -8.68 40.62 17.93
C LYS A 120 -7.18 40.96 17.81
N GLU A 121 -6.31 40.07 18.31
CA GLU A 121 -4.87 40.18 18.22
C GLU A 121 -4.28 38.89 17.66
N ARG A 122 -3.39 39.02 16.71
CA ARG A 122 -2.73 37.86 16.08
C ARG A 122 -1.56 37.40 16.95
N CYS A 123 -1.41 36.10 17.08
CA CYS A 123 -0.20 35.51 17.68
C CYS A 123 1.04 35.93 16.90
N THR A 124 2.04 36.45 17.59
CA THR A 124 3.26 36.98 16.97
C THR A 124 4.11 35.87 16.33
N LYS A 125 4.13 34.69 16.93
CA LYS A 125 4.91 33.55 16.46
C LYS A 125 4.40 32.96 15.14
N CYS A 126 3.10 32.75 15.03
CA CYS A 126 2.50 32.14 13.83
C CYS A 126 1.79 33.15 12.90
N GLY A 127 1.79 34.45 13.21
CA GLY A 127 1.15 35.47 12.39
C GLY A 127 -0.37 35.36 12.31
N GLY A 128 -1.01 34.61 13.22
CA GLY A 128 -2.44 34.36 13.22
C GLY A 128 -2.89 33.08 12.51
N GLU A 129 -1.94 32.29 11.98
CA GLU A 129 -2.23 31.03 11.32
C GLU A 129 -2.65 29.91 12.32
N GLY A 130 -2.08 29.94 13.52
CA GLY A 130 -2.28 28.89 14.52
C GLY A 130 -1.37 27.68 14.31
N THR A 131 -0.55 27.66 13.24
CA THR A 131 0.34 26.56 12.93
C THR A 131 1.75 27.03 12.69
N GLU A 132 2.73 26.18 12.99
CA GLU A 132 4.15 26.40 12.72
C GLU A 132 4.78 25.12 12.12
N ARG A 133 5.90 25.26 11.44
CA ARG A 133 6.64 24.08 10.96
C ARG A 133 7.36 23.42 12.13
N GLY A 134 7.14 22.12 12.28
CA GLY A 134 7.74 21.33 13.33
C GLY A 134 8.02 19.91 12.87
N GLN A 135 8.53 19.10 13.78
CA GLN A 135 8.76 17.68 13.59
C GLN A 135 7.98 16.93 14.66
N GLU A 136 7.31 15.88 14.27
CA GLU A 136 6.62 14.96 15.19
C GLU A 136 7.10 13.54 14.93
N ILE A 137 7.33 12.79 16.01
CA ILE A 137 7.60 11.36 15.93
C ILE A 137 6.24 10.65 16.05
N VAL A 138 5.86 9.96 14.99
CA VAL A 138 4.62 9.17 14.95
C VAL A 138 4.98 7.71 14.97
N GLU A 139 4.42 6.96 15.91
CA GLU A 139 4.53 5.52 15.98
C GLU A 139 3.43 4.90 15.14
N VAL A 140 3.83 4.05 14.18
CA VAL A 140 2.93 3.39 13.24
C VAL A 140 3.10 1.89 13.33
N THR A 141 2.04 1.20 13.71
CA THR A 141 1.99 -0.27 13.73
C THR A 141 1.52 -0.78 12.38
N ILE A 142 2.36 -1.51 11.71
CA ILE A 142 2.12 -2.12 10.40
C ILE A 142 1.79 -3.59 10.63
N PRO A 143 0.59 -4.05 10.25
CA PRO A 143 0.21 -5.45 10.43
C PRO A 143 1.03 -6.38 9.54
N ALA A 144 1.11 -7.64 9.92
CA ALA A 144 1.71 -8.69 9.10
C ALA A 144 0.92 -8.89 7.80
N GLY A 145 1.62 -9.24 6.72
CA GLY A 145 1.01 -9.58 5.43
C GLY A 145 0.68 -8.39 4.53
N VAL A 146 1.09 -7.18 4.87
CA VAL A 146 0.90 -6.01 3.99
C VAL A 146 1.57 -6.24 2.64
N ALA A 147 1.00 -5.68 1.58
CA ALA A 147 1.53 -5.74 0.23
C ALA A 147 2.08 -4.38 -0.20
N GLU A 148 2.94 -4.40 -1.20
CA GLU A 148 3.42 -3.20 -1.87
C GLU A 148 2.27 -2.34 -2.37
N GLY A 149 2.38 -1.02 -2.23
CA GLY A 149 1.35 -0.06 -2.60
C GLY A 149 0.18 0.06 -1.63
N MET A 150 0.07 -0.79 -0.61
CA MET A 150 -0.94 -0.63 0.43
C MET A 150 -0.72 0.67 1.20
N ALA A 151 -1.82 1.34 1.54
CA ALA A 151 -1.81 2.58 2.29
C ALA A 151 -2.48 2.38 3.66
N LEU A 152 -1.74 2.70 4.71
CA LEU A 152 -2.24 2.72 6.09
C LEU A 152 -2.56 4.16 6.48
N LYS A 153 -3.77 4.37 6.97
CA LYS A 153 -4.24 5.68 7.41
C LYS A 153 -4.06 5.81 8.93
N VAL A 154 -3.35 6.83 9.37
CA VAL A 154 -3.23 7.19 10.79
C VAL A 154 -3.94 8.52 10.99
N GLU A 155 -5.09 8.48 11.65
CA GLU A 155 -5.98 9.62 11.79
C GLU A 155 -5.37 10.75 12.63
N GLY A 156 -5.58 12.01 12.19
CA GLY A 156 -5.15 13.21 12.88
C GLY A 156 -3.64 13.43 12.96
N LYS A 157 -2.84 12.59 12.27
CA LYS A 157 -1.36 12.66 12.26
C LYS A 157 -0.78 13.40 11.05
N GLY A 158 -1.63 13.96 10.19
CA GLY A 158 -1.24 14.86 9.11
C GLY A 158 -0.90 16.27 9.58
N ASN A 159 -0.98 17.23 8.68
CA ASN A 159 -0.76 18.64 9.01
C ASN A 159 -1.83 19.16 9.97
N ALA A 160 -1.41 19.99 10.91
CA ALA A 160 -2.34 20.71 11.77
C ALA A 160 -3.19 21.66 10.93
N ALA A 161 -4.48 21.74 11.29
CA ALA A 161 -5.39 22.70 10.69
C ALA A 161 -5.12 24.11 11.20
N ARG A 162 -5.43 25.10 10.39
CA ARG A 162 -5.38 26.51 10.80
C ARG A 162 -6.42 26.77 11.89
N ARG A 163 -6.04 27.58 12.87
CA ARG A 163 -6.93 28.16 13.91
C ARG A 163 -7.77 27.12 14.66
N GLY A 164 -7.15 26.01 15.06
CA GLY A 164 -7.79 24.99 15.90
C GLY A 164 -8.84 24.14 15.18
N GLY A 165 -8.70 23.94 13.88
CA GLY A 165 -9.50 22.98 13.10
C GLY A 165 -9.04 21.52 13.33
N VAL A 166 -9.57 20.61 12.54
CA VAL A 166 -9.24 19.18 12.57
C VAL A 166 -7.98 18.93 11.78
N ASN A 167 -7.01 18.26 12.36
CA ASN A 167 -5.80 17.88 11.66
C ASN A 167 -6.10 16.96 10.47
N GLY A 168 -5.24 16.96 9.46
CA GLY A 168 -5.23 15.97 8.40
C GLY A 168 -4.77 14.60 8.90
N ASP A 169 -4.73 13.64 8.01
CA ASP A 169 -4.30 12.28 8.31
C ASP A 169 -2.90 12.00 7.75
N LEU A 170 -2.20 11.05 8.36
CA LEU A 170 -0.97 10.51 7.82
C LEU A 170 -1.30 9.25 7.03
N ILE A 171 -0.90 9.24 5.77
CA ILE A 171 -1.04 8.10 4.87
C ILE A 171 0.34 7.47 4.70
N VAL A 172 0.52 6.28 5.24
CA VAL A 172 1.76 5.52 5.13
C VAL A 172 1.62 4.53 3.99
N VAL A 173 2.40 4.72 2.95
CA VAL A 173 2.44 3.83 1.77
C VAL A 173 3.56 2.83 1.96
N ILE A 174 3.24 1.57 1.79
CA ILE A 174 4.20 0.48 1.92
C ILE A 174 4.96 0.29 0.61
N GLU A 175 6.27 0.17 0.70
CA GLU A 175 7.20 -0.20 -0.37
C GLU A 175 7.98 -1.42 0.10
N GLU A 176 8.05 -2.45 -0.73
CA GLU A 176 8.78 -3.68 -0.41
C GLU A 176 10.25 -3.53 -0.82
N ILE A 177 11.15 -3.98 0.05
CA ILE A 177 12.57 -4.10 -0.27
C ILE A 177 12.76 -5.47 -0.92
N GLU A 178 13.26 -5.48 -2.15
CA GLU A 178 13.58 -6.71 -2.86
C GLU A 178 14.56 -7.57 -2.07
N ASP A 179 14.23 -8.85 -1.90
CA ASP A 179 15.11 -9.82 -1.30
C ASP A 179 15.91 -10.55 -2.40
N PRO A 180 17.24 -10.71 -2.27
CA PRO A 180 18.07 -11.31 -3.31
C PRO A 180 17.82 -12.80 -3.52
N GLN A 181 17.17 -13.49 -2.60
CA GLN A 181 16.96 -14.92 -2.62
C GLN A 181 15.49 -15.33 -2.74
N LEU A 182 14.58 -14.49 -2.31
CA LEU A 182 13.15 -14.77 -2.24
C LEU A 182 12.37 -13.72 -3.02
N MET A 183 11.71 -14.13 -4.08
CA MET A 183 10.83 -13.27 -4.87
C MET A 183 9.39 -13.48 -4.43
N ARG A 184 8.65 -12.40 -4.23
CA ARG A 184 7.24 -12.47 -3.83
C ARG A 184 6.32 -12.78 -5.01
N ASP A 185 5.38 -13.69 -4.80
CA ASP A 185 4.28 -14.02 -5.71
C ASP A 185 2.97 -14.05 -4.91
N GLY A 186 2.37 -12.88 -4.72
CA GLY A 186 1.21 -12.73 -3.83
C GLY A 186 1.56 -13.00 -2.37
N ASN A 187 1.00 -14.06 -1.78
CA ASN A 187 1.37 -14.54 -0.45
C ASN A 187 2.41 -15.65 -0.49
N ASP A 188 2.66 -16.23 -1.67
CA ASP A 188 3.71 -17.21 -1.87
C ASP A 188 5.05 -16.51 -2.10
N LEU A 189 6.13 -17.25 -1.91
CA LEU A 189 7.47 -16.85 -2.25
C LEU A 189 8.06 -17.82 -3.25
N VAL A 190 8.90 -17.32 -4.16
CA VAL A 190 9.59 -18.10 -5.15
C VAL A 190 11.09 -18.04 -4.89
N HIS A 191 11.75 -19.20 -4.86
CA HIS A 191 13.18 -19.33 -4.73
C HIS A 191 13.74 -20.21 -5.85
N THR A 192 14.78 -19.76 -6.52
CA THR A 192 15.51 -20.60 -7.48
C THR A 192 16.68 -21.28 -6.77
N LEU A 193 16.59 -22.60 -6.65
CA LEU A 193 17.57 -23.43 -5.99
C LEU A 193 18.52 -24.05 -7.03
N ASN A 194 19.75 -23.57 -7.07
CA ASN A 194 20.79 -24.13 -7.93
C ASN A 194 21.44 -25.35 -7.23
N ILE A 195 21.29 -26.51 -7.83
CA ILE A 195 21.95 -27.75 -7.38
C ILE A 195 22.97 -28.24 -8.41
N THR A 196 23.93 -29.02 -7.95
CA THR A 196 24.90 -29.63 -8.88
C THR A 196 24.24 -30.76 -9.65
N ALA A 197 24.78 -31.07 -10.85
CA ALA A 197 24.33 -32.21 -11.65
C ALA A 197 24.46 -33.54 -10.88
N THR A 198 25.49 -33.71 -10.07
CA THR A 198 25.68 -34.88 -9.21
C THR A 198 24.56 -35.00 -8.13
N THR A 199 24.18 -33.91 -7.50
CA THR A 199 23.05 -33.90 -6.54
C THR A 199 21.73 -34.20 -7.25
N ALA A 200 21.52 -33.70 -8.46
CA ALA A 200 20.32 -34.00 -9.24
C ALA A 200 20.24 -35.51 -9.61
N ILE A 201 21.35 -36.12 -9.94
CA ILE A 201 21.44 -37.55 -10.30
C ILE A 201 21.30 -38.47 -9.10
N LEU A 202 22.07 -38.21 -8.03
CA LEU A 202 22.18 -39.10 -6.88
C LEU A 202 21.10 -38.82 -5.80
N GLY A 203 20.52 -37.65 -5.82
CA GLY A 203 19.75 -37.12 -4.71
C GLY A 203 20.65 -36.56 -3.62
N GLY A 204 20.05 -35.98 -2.58
CA GLY A 204 20.79 -35.43 -1.45
C GLY A 204 19.95 -34.49 -0.62
N GLU A 205 20.58 -33.87 0.37
CA GLU A 205 19.95 -32.82 1.18
C GLU A 205 20.56 -31.47 0.82
N VAL A 206 19.72 -30.48 0.69
CA VAL A 206 20.11 -29.09 0.38
C VAL A 206 19.41 -28.12 1.33
N GLU A 207 20.03 -26.98 1.59
CA GLU A 207 19.46 -25.94 2.41
C GLU A 207 18.80 -24.88 1.53
N VAL A 208 17.56 -24.51 1.86
CA VAL A 208 16.76 -23.49 1.20
C VAL A 208 16.54 -22.33 2.16
N PRO A 209 16.74 -21.08 1.74
CA PRO A 209 16.44 -19.92 2.54
C PRO A 209 14.92 -19.79 2.72
N THR A 210 14.53 -19.34 3.90
CA THR A 210 13.17 -19.00 4.25
C THR A 210 13.16 -17.67 5.00
N ILE A 211 12.01 -17.07 5.22
CA ILE A 211 11.89 -15.83 6.00
C ILE A 211 12.46 -15.99 7.42
N ASP A 212 12.25 -17.16 8.01
CA ASP A 212 12.62 -17.46 9.41
C ASP A 212 14.05 -18.04 9.54
N GLY A 213 14.78 -18.20 8.43
CA GLY A 213 16.11 -18.79 8.41
C GLY A 213 16.30 -19.78 7.27
N ARG A 214 16.87 -20.97 7.52
CA ARG A 214 17.11 -22.00 6.50
C ARG A 214 16.42 -23.29 6.86
N VAL A 215 15.93 -24.00 5.85
CA VAL A 215 15.29 -25.31 5.98
C VAL A 215 16.01 -26.32 5.09
N ARG A 216 16.32 -27.51 5.62
CA ARG A 216 16.86 -28.61 4.84
C ARG A 216 15.74 -29.35 4.14
N ILE A 217 15.91 -29.58 2.85
CA ILE A 217 14.99 -30.35 2.02
C ILE A 217 15.73 -31.50 1.35
N LYS A 218 15.00 -32.59 1.13
CA LYS A 218 15.53 -33.74 0.44
C LYS A 218 15.22 -33.66 -1.07
N ILE A 219 16.25 -33.71 -1.87
CA ILE A 219 16.17 -33.81 -3.32
C ILE A 219 16.14 -35.31 -3.68
N ALA A 220 15.11 -35.72 -4.40
CA ALA A 220 15.00 -37.09 -4.86
C ALA A 220 16.03 -37.36 -5.98
N GLN A 221 16.52 -38.59 -6.07
CA GLN A 221 17.32 -39.05 -7.17
C GLN A 221 16.59 -38.85 -8.51
N GLY A 222 17.33 -38.42 -9.54
CA GLY A 222 16.79 -38.17 -10.87
C GLY A 222 15.89 -36.92 -10.93
N THR A 223 16.15 -35.92 -10.09
CA THR A 223 15.39 -34.66 -10.12
C THR A 223 15.81 -33.83 -11.35
N HIS A 224 14.83 -33.42 -12.15
CA HIS A 224 15.04 -32.60 -13.34
C HIS A 224 15.05 -31.10 -13.03
N ALA A 225 15.72 -30.32 -13.87
CA ALA A 225 15.62 -28.87 -13.86
C ALA A 225 14.17 -28.42 -14.13
N GLY A 226 13.75 -27.33 -13.51
CA GLY A 226 12.38 -26.81 -13.58
C GLY A 226 11.39 -27.52 -12.65
N LYS A 227 11.81 -28.55 -11.89
CA LYS A 227 10.94 -29.17 -10.89
C LYS A 227 10.65 -28.18 -9.76
N VAL A 228 9.36 -28.02 -9.44
CA VAL A 228 8.91 -27.15 -8.35
C VAL A 228 8.66 -28.00 -7.10
N LEU A 229 9.35 -27.63 -6.02
CA LEU A 229 9.14 -28.18 -4.69
C LEU A 229 8.41 -27.15 -3.86
N ARG A 230 7.42 -27.58 -3.05
CA ARG A 230 6.58 -26.69 -2.26
C ARG A 230 6.86 -26.86 -0.77
N LEU A 231 7.26 -25.77 -0.11
CA LEU A 231 7.40 -25.69 1.34
C LEU A 231 6.12 -25.03 1.90
N ARG A 232 5.21 -25.87 2.40
CA ARG A 232 3.90 -25.43 2.85
C ARG A 232 3.97 -24.54 4.07
N GLY A 233 3.18 -23.45 4.07
CA GLY A 233 3.05 -22.52 5.19
C GLY A 233 4.31 -21.72 5.51
N LYS A 234 5.29 -21.68 4.59
CA LYS A 234 6.56 -20.92 4.76
C LYS A 234 6.57 -19.58 4.02
N GLY A 235 5.50 -19.24 3.33
CA GLY A 235 5.31 -17.95 2.67
C GLY A 235 4.87 -16.84 3.62
N LEU A 236 4.32 -15.78 3.05
CA LEU A 236 3.85 -14.60 3.78
C LEU A 236 2.42 -14.81 4.33
N PRO A 237 2.08 -14.22 5.47
CA PRO A 237 0.71 -14.17 5.94
C PRO A 237 -0.13 -13.24 5.04
N SER A 238 -1.44 -13.31 5.18
CA SER A 238 -2.38 -12.38 4.55
C SER A 238 -2.98 -11.45 5.60
N VAL A 239 -3.14 -10.17 5.26
CA VAL A 239 -3.81 -9.19 6.15
C VAL A 239 -5.28 -9.58 6.40
N ASN A 240 -5.94 -10.19 5.41
CA ASN A 240 -7.39 -10.39 5.41
C ASN A 240 -7.83 -11.83 5.66
N SER A 241 -6.90 -12.78 5.77
CA SER A 241 -7.24 -14.20 5.96
C SER A 241 -6.29 -14.88 6.92
N MET A 242 -6.81 -15.89 7.63
CA MET A 242 -5.98 -16.77 8.43
C MET A 242 -5.22 -17.72 7.49
N GLY A 243 -3.89 -17.71 7.61
CA GLY A 243 -3.02 -18.62 6.87
C GLY A 243 -1.79 -17.92 6.32
N ARG A 244 -0.82 -18.73 5.94
CA ARG A 244 0.42 -18.30 5.28
C ARG A 244 0.47 -18.96 3.91
N GLY A 245 1.05 -18.26 2.95
CA GLY A 245 1.42 -18.83 1.66
C GLY A 245 2.53 -19.88 1.77
N ASP A 246 2.98 -20.36 0.67
CA ASP A 246 4.02 -21.39 0.55
C ASP A 246 5.29 -20.80 -0.06
N ILE A 247 6.42 -21.51 0.06
CA ILE A 247 7.59 -21.22 -0.77
C ILE A 247 7.63 -22.22 -1.92
N LYS A 248 7.62 -21.72 -3.14
CA LYS A 248 7.82 -22.48 -4.38
C LYS A 248 9.31 -22.50 -4.70
N VAL A 249 9.97 -23.64 -4.54
CA VAL A 249 11.39 -23.81 -4.81
C VAL A 249 11.53 -24.40 -6.21
N ILE A 250 12.03 -23.62 -7.14
CA ILE A 250 12.29 -24.03 -8.51
C ILE A 250 13.71 -24.57 -8.56
N VAL A 251 13.84 -25.86 -8.86
CA VAL A 251 15.15 -26.51 -8.96
C VAL A 251 15.80 -26.15 -10.30
N ASP A 252 17.00 -25.61 -10.23
CA ASP A 252 17.86 -25.43 -11.40
C ASP A 252 19.14 -26.25 -11.25
N ILE A 253 19.74 -26.69 -12.36
CA ILE A 253 20.90 -27.57 -12.36
C ILE A 253 22.08 -26.83 -12.94
N THR A 254 23.08 -26.61 -12.11
CA THR A 254 24.34 -26.01 -12.54
C THR A 254 25.22 -27.04 -13.17
N ILE A 255 25.60 -26.83 -14.44
CA ILE A 255 26.55 -27.61 -15.18
C ILE A 255 27.90 -26.87 -15.14
N PRO A 256 29.00 -27.51 -14.68
CA PRO A 256 30.33 -26.90 -14.68
C PRO A 256 30.81 -26.60 -16.10
N THR A 257 31.30 -25.38 -16.31
CA THR A 257 31.86 -24.94 -17.61
C THR A 257 33.30 -25.37 -17.80
N GLU A 258 34.03 -25.54 -16.70
CA GLU A 258 35.42 -25.95 -16.68
C GLU A 258 35.59 -27.28 -15.94
N LEU A 259 36.37 -28.19 -16.51
CA LEU A 259 36.67 -29.49 -15.91
C LEU A 259 38.18 -29.71 -15.86
N THR A 260 38.66 -30.28 -14.77
CA THR A 260 40.01 -30.79 -14.67
C THR A 260 40.15 -32.05 -15.54
N LYS A 261 41.39 -32.47 -15.83
CA LYS A 261 41.63 -33.68 -16.60
C LYS A 261 40.97 -34.91 -15.99
N GLN A 262 41.03 -35.04 -14.66
CA GLN A 262 40.44 -36.18 -13.93
C GLN A 262 38.89 -36.16 -14.01
N GLU A 263 38.30 -35.02 -13.85
CA GLU A 263 36.83 -34.86 -13.95
C GLU A 263 36.34 -35.18 -15.36
N ARG A 264 37.07 -34.70 -16.39
CA ARG A 264 36.77 -35.01 -17.79
C ARG A 264 36.77 -36.50 -18.04
N GLU A 265 37.82 -37.20 -17.59
CA GLU A 265 37.94 -38.67 -17.77
C GLU A 265 36.78 -39.41 -17.08
N LEU A 266 36.31 -38.94 -15.89
CA LEU A 266 35.18 -39.54 -15.20
C LEU A 266 33.86 -39.30 -15.96
N VAL A 267 33.63 -38.09 -16.47
CA VAL A 267 32.45 -37.77 -17.25
C VAL A 267 32.44 -38.57 -18.58
N GLU A 268 33.57 -38.70 -19.26
CA GLU A 268 33.71 -39.53 -20.49
C GLU A 268 33.45 -41.04 -20.21
N LYS A 269 33.79 -41.52 -19.03
CA LYS A 269 33.39 -42.87 -18.60
C LYS A 269 31.91 -43.01 -18.37
N LEU A 270 31.29 -42.00 -17.74
CA LEU A 270 29.83 -41.98 -17.50
C LEU A 270 29.06 -41.94 -18.83
N ASP A 271 29.49 -41.14 -19.80
CA ASP A 271 28.86 -41.03 -21.13
C ASP A 271 28.74 -42.38 -21.84
N LYS A 272 29.71 -43.29 -21.61
CA LYS A 272 29.70 -44.65 -22.19
C LYS A 272 28.75 -45.62 -21.47
N MET A 273 28.22 -45.25 -20.32
CA MET A 273 27.31 -46.09 -19.53
C MET A 273 25.90 -46.14 -20.12
N PRO A 274 25.17 -47.27 -20.00
CA PRO A 274 23.87 -47.44 -20.66
C PRO A 274 22.81 -46.40 -20.30
N HIS A 275 22.80 -45.95 -19.06
CA HIS A 275 21.79 -44.99 -18.57
C HIS A 275 22.11 -43.52 -18.92
N PHE A 276 23.31 -43.24 -19.44
CA PHE A 276 23.71 -41.88 -19.86
C PHE A 276 23.62 -41.69 -21.38
N LYS A 277 23.31 -42.75 -22.14
CA LYS A 277 23.04 -42.61 -23.56
C LYS A 277 21.77 -41.80 -23.81
N GLN A 278 21.73 -41.02 -24.89
CA GLN A 278 20.52 -40.33 -25.29
C GLN A 278 19.34 -41.33 -25.36
N PRO A 279 18.20 -41.04 -24.69
CA PRO A 279 17.03 -41.87 -24.90
C PRO A 279 16.69 -41.87 -26.39
N GLU A 280 16.47 -43.06 -26.97
CA GLU A 280 15.95 -43.15 -28.33
C GLU A 280 14.73 -42.25 -28.42
N ARG A 281 14.68 -41.34 -29.41
CA ARG A 281 13.58 -40.42 -29.62
C ARG A 281 12.30 -41.25 -29.61
N LEU A 282 11.48 -41.05 -28.61
CA LEU A 282 10.07 -41.47 -28.65
C LEU A 282 9.44 -40.59 -29.74
N GLU A 283 9.37 -41.14 -30.97
CA GLU A 283 8.91 -40.44 -32.19
C GLU A 283 7.47 -39.91 -32.14
N ASN A 284 6.74 -40.09 -31.04
CA ASN A 284 5.29 -39.82 -30.94
C ASN A 284 4.83 -38.91 -29.83
N GLN A 285 5.68 -38.12 -29.20
CA GLN A 285 5.16 -37.07 -28.34
C GLN A 285 5.11 -35.75 -29.10
N ASN A 286 3.91 -35.38 -29.55
CA ASN A 286 3.63 -34.12 -30.21
C ASN A 286 4.20 -32.96 -29.37
N ILE A 287 5.09 -32.18 -29.95
CA ILE A 287 5.70 -30.97 -29.35
C ILE A 287 4.61 -30.05 -28.76
N LEU A 288 3.43 -30.03 -29.40
CA LEU A 288 2.22 -29.31 -28.95
C LEU A 288 1.66 -29.78 -27.60
N GLU A 289 1.77 -31.06 -27.25
CA GLU A 289 1.30 -31.57 -25.95
C GLU A 289 2.29 -31.22 -24.83
N ARG A 290 3.57 -31.23 -25.08
CA ARG A 290 4.59 -30.77 -24.14
C ARG A 290 4.49 -29.25 -23.89
N MET A 291 4.20 -28.44 -24.90
CA MET A 291 3.94 -27.02 -24.74
C MET A 291 2.65 -26.76 -23.94
N LYS A 292 1.59 -27.53 -24.18
CA LYS A 292 0.34 -27.41 -23.42
C LYS A 292 0.49 -27.75 -21.93
N SER A 293 1.35 -28.69 -21.57
CA SER A 293 1.62 -29.02 -20.15
C SER A 293 2.42 -27.94 -19.43
N PHE A 294 3.26 -27.19 -20.16
CA PHE A 294 4.01 -26.06 -19.60
C PHE A 294 3.13 -24.82 -19.27
N PHE A 295 2.03 -24.64 -20.02
CA PHE A 295 1.09 -23.51 -19.83
C PHE A 295 -0.14 -23.85 -18.98
N ARG A 296 -0.24 -25.07 -18.44
CA ARG A 296 -1.34 -25.53 -17.57
C ARG A 296 -0.90 -25.81 -16.12
N GLY A 297 0.33 -25.49 -15.75
CA GLY A 297 0.84 -25.64 -14.40
C GLY A 297 0.63 -24.39 -13.54
#